data_c0966229d07425cd3bca7557407ed65c
#
_entry.id   c0966229d07425cd3bca7557407ed65c
#
_cell.length_a   1.000
_cell.length_b   1.000
_cell.length_c   1.000
_cell.angle_alpha   90.00
_cell.angle_beta   90.00
_cell.angle_gamma   90.00
#
_symmetry.space_group_name_H-M   'P 1'
#
loop_
_entity.id
_entity.type
_entity.pdbx_description
1 polymer ?
#
loop_
_entity_poly.entity_id
_entity_poly.type
_entity_poly.pdbx_seq_one_letter_code
_entity_poly.pdbx_strand_id
1 'polypeptide(L)'
;VTRLRGQDAAIEAFLSASAGGTIHHAWLLAGPQGIGKASFARTVALRLLAEGMTPGALPPGLSVPDTHQAAHLFAAGTHPDYRELRRLPKKDSGKGGSDEELARSITIDQVRGLGPFLGTAPSMSPRRVIVMDAADDLERPGASNALLKNLEEPPAGTVFLLVSHAPGRLLPTIRSRCRVLRFDPLGDADMAAVLRDVMPDADEVEIAALVRAGGGSPGRAMGYAGLDLAGIDTALTAIGRDGDPANARRAGLAKVLSPKAAQARYEAFLDRVPTVIAQMAAMRHGEDLRRALDAYDEARGIAAAARGLSLDAQGTVYELAGVVARLAPRP
;
A
#
# COMPACT_ATOMS: atom_id res chain seq x y z
N VAL A 1 -13.23 -12.65 0.62
CA VAL A 1 -11.81 -12.24 0.86
C VAL A 1 -11.07 -12.33 -0.47
N THR A 2 -10.39 -11.25 -0.89
CA THR A 2 -9.63 -11.21 -2.16
C THR A 2 -8.58 -12.31 -2.18
N ARG A 3 -8.50 -13.10 -3.26
CA ARG A 3 -7.51 -14.16 -3.43
C ARG A 3 -6.10 -13.55 -3.43
N LEU A 4 -5.25 -13.99 -2.51
CA LEU A 4 -3.84 -13.59 -2.48
C LEU A 4 -3.11 -14.17 -3.70
N ARG A 5 -2.31 -13.35 -4.39
CA ARG A 5 -1.47 -13.74 -5.53
C ARG A 5 -0.07 -13.19 -5.36
N GLY A 6 0.93 -13.92 -5.84
CA GLY A 6 2.32 -13.48 -5.90
C GLY A 6 3.01 -13.25 -4.55
N GLN A 7 2.46 -13.81 -3.46
CA GLN A 7 3.05 -13.74 -2.11
C GLN A 7 3.28 -15.15 -1.54
N ASP A 8 3.59 -16.12 -2.39
CA ASP A 8 3.69 -17.53 -2.01
C ASP A 8 4.77 -17.77 -0.96
N ALA A 9 5.91 -17.11 -1.08
CA ALA A 9 7.00 -17.19 -0.10
C ALA A 9 6.56 -16.73 1.30
N ALA A 10 5.76 -15.65 1.39
CA ALA A 10 5.23 -15.17 2.66
C ALA A 10 4.19 -16.12 3.24
N ILE A 11 3.33 -16.69 2.37
CA ILE A 11 2.33 -17.70 2.77
C ILE A 11 3.03 -18.95 3.32
N GLU A 12 4.00 -19.49 2.60
CA GLU A 12 4.75 -20.69 3.01
C GLU A 12 5.52 -20.46 4.30
N ALA A 13 6.21 -19.31 4.43
CA ALA A 13 6.94 -18.96 5.64
C ALA A 13 6.01 -18.84 6.88
N PHE A 14 4.81 -18.28 6.69
CA PHE A 14 3.82 -18.21 7.76
C PHE A 14 3.29 -19.60 8.14
N LEU A 15 2.88 -20.41 7.15
CA LEU A 15 2.33 -21.75 7.36
C LEU A 15 3.36 -22.67 8.01
N SER A 16 4.60 -22.68 7.53
CA SER A 16 5.70 -23.45 8.11
C SER A 16 5.96 -23.08 9.57
N ALA A 17 5.92 -21.77 9.86
CA ALA A 17 6.12 -21.26 11.20
C ALA A 17 4.96 -21.56 12.16
N SER A 18 3.78 -21.84 11.62
CA SER A 18 2.55 -22.15 12.39
C SER A 18 2.30 -23.64 12.52
N ALA A 19 2.98 -24.49 11.74
CA ALA A 19 2.77 -25.94 11.68
C ALA A 19 3.06 -26.67 13.01
N GLY A 20 3.91 -26.09 13.88
CA GLY A 20 4.25 -26.65 15.19
C GLY A 20 3.20 -26.48 16.29
N GLY A 21 2.00 -26.01 15.97
CA GLY A 21 0.91 -25.80 16.93
C GLY A 21 1.06 -24.52 17.78
N THR A 22 2.26 -23.98 17.94
CA THR A 22 2.53 -22.75 18.68
C THR A 22 2.81 -21.61 17.70
N ILE A 23 1.85 -20.68 17.56
CA ILE A 23 2.05 -19.49 16.74
C ILE A 23 2.71 -18.36 17.55
N HIS A 24 3.67 -17.65 16.96
CA HIS A 24 4.25 -16.49 17.61
C HIS A 24 3.19 -15.40 17.81
N HIS A 25 3.19 -14.77 18.98
CA HIS A 25 2.15 -13.79 19.37
C HIS A 25 2.15 -12.48 18.56
N ALA A 26 3.25 -12.14 17.86
CA ALA A 26 3.33 -10.91 17.07
C ALA A 26 4.09 -11.11 15.76
N TRP A 27 3.49 -10.67 14.64
CA TRP A 27 4.05 -10.73 13.31
C TRP A 27 4.12 -9.32 12.71
N LEU A 28 5.27 -9.00 12.13
CA LEU A 28 5.47 -7.75 11.41
C LEU A 28 5.50 -8.03 9.89
N LEU A 29 4.44 -7.65 9.20
CA LEU A 29 4.26 -7.81 7.76
C LEU A 29 4.90 -6.62 7.05
N ALA A 30 6.15 -6.79 6.62
CA ALA A 30 7.02 -5.70 6.15
C ALA A 30 7.17 -5.70 4.62
N GLY A 31 7.01 -4.56 3.99
CA GLY A 31 7.19 -4.38 2.54
C GLY A 31 6.49 -3.13 2.00
N PRO A 32 6.64 -2.79 0.72
CA PRO A 32 6.03 -1.60 0.13
C PRO A 32 4.51 -1.50 0.35
N GLN A 33 3.97 -0.29 0.25
CA GLN A 33 2.52 -0.07 0.38
C GLN A 33 1.77 -0.66 -0.83
N GLY A 34 0.55 -1.18 -0.60
CA GLY A 34 -0.35 -1.64 -1.66
C GLY A 34 -0.04 -3.01 -2.26
N ILE A 35 0.93 -3.78 -1.73
CA ILE A 35 1.33 -5.11 -2.25
C ILE A 35 0.55 -6.29 -1.64
N GLY A 36 -0.54 -6.02 -0.90
CA GLY A 36 -1.43 -7.06 -0.36
C GLY A 36 -1.20 -7.46 1.10
N LYS A 37 -0.32 -6.78 1.87
CA LYS A 37 -0.03 -7.11 3.29
C LYS A 37 -1.26 -7.11 4.19
N ALA A 38 -2.12 -6.10 4.06
CA ALA A 38 -3.36 -6.03 4.83
C ALA A 38 -4.35 -7.14 4.46
N SER A 39 -4.47 -7.46 3.17
CA SER A 39 -5.27 -8.60 2.69
C SER A 39 -4.74 -9.92 3.27
N PHE A 40 -3.42 -10.11 3.27
CA PHE A 40 -2.79 -11.27 3.91
C PHE A 40 -3.10 -11.30 5.42
N ALA A 41 -2.95 -10.19 6.14
CA ALA A 41 -3.25 -10.12 7.57
C ALA A 41 -4.70 -10.54 7.86
N ARG A 42 -5.66 -10.03 7.09
CA ARG A 42 -7.09 -10.39 7.24
C ARG A 42 -7.35 -11.86 6.90
N THR A 43 -6.71 -12.39 5.85
CA THR A 43 -6.83 -13.82 5.48
C THR A 43 -6.26 -14.73 6.58
N VAL A 44 -5.10 -14.40 7.11
CA VAL A 44 -4.50 -15.11 8.25
C VAL A 44 -5.37 -15.00 9.50
N ALA A 45 -5.87 -13.81 9.81
CA ALA A 45 -6.76 -13.61 10.95
C ALA A 45 -8.01 -14.51 10.85
N LEU A 46 -8.68 -14.50 9.70
CA LEU A 46 -9.83 -15.37 9.46
C LEU A 46 -9.47 -16.86 9.60
N ARG A 47 -8.33 -17.27 9.02
CA ARG A 47 -7.85 -18.66 9.12
C ARG A 47 -7.61 -19.08 10.56
N LEU A 48 -6.92 -18.28 11.36
CA LEU A 48 -6.61 -18.59 12.76
C LEU A 48 -7.88 -18.69 13.62
N LEU A 49 -8.84 -17.82 13.40
CA LEU A 49 -10.10 -17.82 14.10
C LEU A 49 -10.95 -19.04 13.72
N ALA A 50 -11.08 -19.32 12.42
CA ALA A 50 -11.84 -20.46 11.93
C ALA A 50 -11.25 -21.79 12.37
N GLU A 51 -9.93 -21.93 12.34
CA GLU A 51 -9.22 -23.14 12.81
C GLU A 51 -9.38 -23.34 14.31
N GLY A 52 -9.43 -22.25 15.09
CA GLY A 52 -9.74 -22.33 16.51
C GLY A 52 -11.15 -22.78 16.81
N MET A 53 -12.12 -22.44 15.95
CA MET A 53 -13.54 -22.87 16.09
C MET A 53 -13.75 -24.31 15.63
N THR A 54 -13.05 -24.78 14.61
CA THR A 54 -13.19 -26.12 14.02
C THR A 54 -11.84 -26.74 13.73
N PRO A 55 -11.11 -27.19 14.76
CA PRO A 55 -9.76 -27.74 14.59
C PRO A 55 -9.73 -28.91 13.61
N GLY A 56 -8.81 -28.87 12.65
CA GLY A 56 -8.58 -29.95 11.68
C GLY A 56 -9.67 -30.10 10.59
N ALA A 57 -10.71 -29.28 10.59
CA ALA A 57 -11.81 -29.38 9.63
C ALA A 57 -11.59 -28.51 8.35
N LEU A 58 -10.58 -27.63 8.36
CA LEU A 58 -10.35 -26.71 7.23
C LEU A 58 -9.39 -27.31 6.19
N PRO A 59 -9.53 -26.93 4.91
CA PRO A 59 -8.60 -27.36 3.87
C PRO A 59 -7.18 -26.86 4.17
N PRO A 60 -6.13 -27.48 3.59
CA PRO A 60 -4.76 -27.00 3.72
C PRO A 60 -4.59 -25.54 3.27
N GLY A 61 -3.62 -24.83 3.83
CA GLY A 61 -3.31 -23.45 3.47
C GLY A 61 -4.12 -22.42 4.26
N LEU A 62 -4.33 -21.24 3.67
CA LEU A 62 -5.03 -20.12 4.33
C LEU A 62 -6.52 -20.01 3.96
N SER A 63 -7.01 -20.87 3.09
CA SER A 63 -8.41 -20.82 2.63
C SER A 63 -9.37 -21.20 3.75
N VAL A 64 -10.46 -20.44 3.86
CA VAL A 64 -11.59 -20.74 4.72
C VAL A 64 -12.84 -20.71 3.84
N PRO A 65 -13.67 -21.77 3.86
CA PRO A 65 -14.93 -21.78 3.09
C PRO A 65 -15.85 -20.61 3.48
N ASP A 66 -16.49 -19.99 2.50
CA ASP A 66 -17.42 -18.87 2.75
C ASP A 66 -18.62 -19.29 3.62
N THR A 67 -18.97 -20.60 3.60
CA THR A 67 -20.01 -21.18 4.45
C THR A 67 -19.61 -21.33 5.92
N HIS A 68 -18.34 -21.12 6.27
CA HIS A 68 -17.88 -21.25 7.65
C HIS A 68 -18.37 -20.08 8.50
N GLN A 69 -18.84 -20.36 9.74
CA GLN A 69 -19.38 -19.34 10.64
C GLN A 69 -18.41 -18.17 10.87
N ALA A 70 -17.10 -18.46 11.05
CA ALA A 70 -16.10 -17.40 11.19
C ALA A 70 -16.07 -16.47 9.96
N ALA A 71 -16.22 -17.01 8.73
CA ALA A 71 -16.23 -16.21 7.51
C ALA A 71 -17.43 -15.24 7.46
N HIS A 72 -18.60 -15.70 7.85
CA HIS A 72 -19.80 -14.85 7.94
C HIS A 72 -19.63 -13.72 8.95
N LEU A 73 -19.17 -14.03 10.17
CA LEU A 73 -18.94 -13.03 11.22
C LEU A 73 -17.82 -12.04 10.85
N PHE A 74 -16.77 -12.53 10.18
CA PHE A 74 -15.66 -11.72 9.73
C PHE A 74 -16.08 -10.75 8.60
N ALA A 75 -16.85 -11.24 7.63
CA ALA A 75 -17.40 -10.42 6.55
C ALA A 75 -18.37 -9.35 7.06
N ALA A 76 -19.16 -9.67 8.09
CA ALA A 76 -20.06 -8.73 8.77
C ALA A 76 -19.32 -7.75 9.71
N GLY A 77 -18.00 -7.91 9.94
CA GLY A 77 -17.22 -7.09 10.87
C GLY A 77 -17.61 -7.29 12.36
N THR A 78 -18.28 -8.39 12.69
CA THR A 78 -18.86 -8.66 14.01
C THR A 78 -18.20 -9.79 14.78
N HIS A 79 -17.08 -10.36 14.26
CA HIS A 79 -16.40 -11.46 14.96
C HIS A 79 -15.89 -11.01 16.33
N PRO A 80 -16.32 -11.62 17.46
CA PRO A 80 -16.01 -11.13 18.80
C PRO A 80 -14.49 -11.18 19.13
N ASP A 81 -13.77 -12.16 18.58
CA ASP A 81 -12.35 -12.38 18.83
C ASP A 81 -11.43 -11.70 17.78
N TYR A 82 -11.97 -10.76 16.98
CA TYR A 82 -11.23 -9.99 15.99
C TYR A 82 -11.30 -8.49 16.26
N ARG A 83 -10.18 -7.80 16.11
CA ARG A 83 -10.12 -6.34 16.07
C ARG A 83 -9.15 -5.88 14.99
N GLU A 84 -9.53 -4.80 14.31
CA GLU A 84 -8.68 -4.11 13.35
C GLU A 84 -8.52 -2.66 13.76
N LEU A 85 -7.26 -2.21 13.91
CA LEU A 85 -6.91 -0.82 14.12
C LEU A 85 -6.37 -0.25 12.81
N ARG A 86 -6.96 0.88 12.40
CA ARG A 86 -6.55 1.66 11.24
C ARG A 86 -6.83 3.13 11.49
N ARG A 87 -6.30 3.99 10.65
CA ARG A 87 -6.67 5.40 10.69
C ARG A 87 -8.17 5.55 10.45
N LEU A 88 -8.81 6.30 11.32
CA LEU A 88 -10.25 6.57 11.21
C LEU A 88 -10.50 7.77 10.30
N PRO A 89 -11.71 7.90 9.71
CA PRO A 89 -12.12 9.13 9.06
C PRO A 89 -12.05 10.33 10.02
N LYS A 90 -11.72 11.52 9.51
CA LYS A 90 -11.77 12.74 10.31
C LYS A 90 -13.22 13.07 10.70
N LYS A 91 -13.45 13.41 11.98
CA LYS A 91 -14.78 13.71 12.51
C LYS A 91 -15.47 14.92 11.87
N ASP A 92 -14.71 15.83 11.21
CA ASP A 92 -15.22 17.08 10.66
C ASP A 92 -15.48 17.08 9.13
N SER A 93 -15.40 15.94 8.46
CA SER A 93 -15.76 15.85 7.06
C SER A 93 -17.29 15.86 6.82
N GLY A 94 -17.94 16.83 7.42
CA GLY A 94 -19.33 17.18 7.17
C GLY A 94 -19.45 17.93 5.83
N LYS A 95 -20.19 17.33 4.90
CA LYS A 95 -20.68 17.80 3.59
C LYS A 95 -19.82 17.42 2.36
N GLY A 96 -20.19 16.32 1.73
CA GLY A 96 -20.25 16.25 0.26
C GLY A 96 -18.95 16.00 -0.49
N GLY A 97 -17.98 15.33 0.08
CA GLY A 97 -16.79 14.85 -0.66
C GLY A 97 -16.73 13.33 -0.67
N SER A 98 -16.50 12.73 -1.83
CA SER A 98 -16.46 11.28 -2.07
C SER A 98 -15.23 10.57 -1.51
N ASP A 99 -14.29 11.26 -0.87
CA ASP A 99 -13.14 10.69 -0.17
C ASP A 99 -13.17 11.13 1.31
N GLU A 100 -13.49 10.20 2.21
CA GLU A 100 -13.37 10.40 3.65
C GLU A 100 -11.90 10.64 3.99
N GLU A 101 -11.55 11.89 4.25
CA GLU A 101 -10.19 12.25 4.65
C GLU A 101 -9.83 11.55 5.96
N LEU A 102 -8.85 10.64 5.92
CA LEU A 102 -8.42 9.86 7.07
C LEU A 102 -7.65 10.72 8.07
N ALA A 103 -7.78 10.40 9.35
CA ALA A 103 -6.93 10.96 10.41
C ALA A 103 -5.44 10.69 10.10
N ARG A 104 -4.55 11.53 10.62
CA ARG A 104 -3.10 11.41 10.36
C ARG A 104 -2.47 10.17 10.98
N SER A 105 -3.05 9.67 12.08
CA SER A 105 -2.47 8.59 12.87
C SER A 105 -3.55 7.69 13.50
N ILE A 106 -3.11 6.49 13.91
CA ILE A 106 -3.82 5.63 14.86
C ILE A 106 -3.52 6.18 16.25
N THR A 107 -4.54 6.64 16.95
CA THR A 107 -4.39 7.37 18.21
C THR A 107 -4.10 6.44 19.40
N ILE A 108 -3.57 7.02 20.47
CA ILE A 108 -3.37 6.31 21.75
C ILE A 108 -4.69 5.74 22.30
N ASP A 109 -5.81 6.44 22.13
CA ASP A 109 -7.12 6.00 22.61
C ASP A 109 -7.62 4.75 21.86
N GLN A 110 -7.35 4.66 20.55
CA GLN A 110 -7.64 3.44 19.79
C GLN A 110 -6.85 2.23 20.31
N VAL A 111 -5.58 2.40 20.63
CA VAL A 111 -4.74 1.32 21.19
C VAL A 111 -5.17 0.97 22.61
N ARG A 112 -5.46 1.96 23.46
CA ARG A 112 -6.01 1.73 24.80
C ARG A 112 -7.38 1.07 24.79
N GLY A 113 -8.19 1.35 23.75
CA GLY A 113 -9.48 0.71 23.53
C GLY A 113 -9.40 -0.82 23.31
N LEU A 114 -8.20 -1.38 23.08
CA LEU A 114 -7.99 -2.82 23.12
C LEU A 114 -8.01 -3.40 24.55
N GLY A 115 -7.86 -2.58 25.59
CA GLY A 115 -7.80 -3.03 27.00
C GLY A 115 -8.98 -3.94 27.40
N PRO A 116 -10.24 -3.52 27.24
CA PRO A 116 -11.40 -4.36 27.55
C PRO A 116 -11.45 -5.66 26.72
N PHE A 117 -11.06 -5.59 25.45
CA PHE A 117 -11.00 -6.74 24.56
C PHE A 117 -9.90 -7.73 24.99
N LEU A 118 -8.74 -7.24 25.43
CA LEU A 118 -7.64 -8.07 25.90
C LEU A 118 -7.84 -8.60 27.31
N GLY A 119 -8.60 -7.89 28.13
CA GLY A 119 -8.89 -8.26 29.54
C GLY A 119 -9.89 -9.40 29.72
N THR A 120 -10.58 -9.83 28.65
CA THR A 120 -11.54 -10.95 28.68
C THR A 120 -10.94 -12.20 28.03
N ALA A 121 -11.51 -13.38 28.25
CA ALA A 121 -11.16 -14.58 27.48
C ALA A 121 -11.74 -14.49 26.05
N PRO A 122 -11.10 -15.13 25.04
CA PRO A 122 -11.72 -15.30 23.73
C PRO A 122 -13.08 -16.01 23.83
N SER A 123 -14.02 -15.66 22.94
CA SER A 123 -15.43 -16.10 23.05
C SER A 123 -15.76 -17.32 22.18
N MET A 124 -15.26 -17.35 20.95
CA MET A 124 -15.61 -18.38 19.95
C MET A 124 -14.42 -19.24 19.53
N SER A 125 -13.22 -18.74 19.72
CA SER A 125 -11.98 -19.40 19.35
C SER A 125 -11.04 -19.36 20.56
N PRO A 126 -10.12 -20.33 20.75
CA PRO A 126 -9.09 -20.22 21.77
C PRO A 126 -8.07 -19.09 21.47
N ARG A 127 -8.24 -18.42 20.33
CA ARG A 127 -7.37 -17.34 19.87
C ARG A 127 -8.17 -16.07 19.62
N ARG A 128 -7.51 -14.93 19.81
CA ARG A 128 -7.96 -13.63 19.34
C ARG A 128 -6.91 -13.03 18.42
N VAL A 129 -7.34 -12.27 17.44
CA VAL A 129 -6.45 -11.67 16.45
C VAL A 129 -6.67 -10.17 16.37
N ILE A 130 -5.56 -9.44 16.42
CA ILE A 130 -5.54 -7.98 16.25
C ILE A 130 -4.72 -7.68 15.00
N VAL A 131 -5.34 -7.05 14.01
CA VAL A 131 -4.68 -6.49 12.83
C VAL A 131 -4.46 -5.01 13.03
N MET A 132 -3.28 -4.51 12.69
CA MET A 132 -2.96 -3.08 12.72
C MET A 132 -2.47 -2.65 11.33
N ASP A 133 -3.26 -1.80 10.66
CA ASP A 133 -3.01 -1.34 9.28
C ASP A 133 -3.03 0.20 9.19
N ALA A 134 -1.86 0.85 9.20
CA ALA A 134 -0.52 0.31 9.34
C ALA A 134 0.10 0.69 10.69
N ALA A 135 1.02 -0.11 11.20
CA ALA A 135 1.75 0.19 12.44
C ALA A 135 2.66 1.43 12.31
N ASP A 136 3.01 1.81 11.08
CA ASP A 136 3.75 3.05 10.79
C ASP A 136 2.95 4.31 11.16
N ASP A 137 1.62 4.20 11.17
CA ASP A 137 0.68 5.28 11.45
C ASP A 137 0.37 5.47 12.93
N LEU A 138 1.01 4.69 13.82
CA LEU A 138 0.86 4.87 15.26
C LEU A 138 1.34 6.24 15.70
N GLU A 139 0.49 6.95 16.46
CA GLU A 139 0.84 8.21 17.12
C GLU A 139 2.04 8.01 18.05
N ARG A 140 3.01 8.90 17.96
CA ARG A 140 4.22 8.84 18.79
C ARG A 140 4.27 9.98 19.79
N PRO A 141 4.74 9.69 21.02
CA PRO A 141 5.16 8.38 21.54
C PRO A 141 4.01 7.53 22.11
N GLY A 142 2.83 8.11 22.29
CA GLY A 142 1.75 7.58 23.12
C GLY A 142 1.21 6.22 22.67
N ALA A 143 0.70 6.10 21.42
CA ALA A 143 0.13 4.87 20.90
C ALA A 143 1.19 3.76 20.74
N SER A 144 2.41 4.13 20.33
CA SER A 144 3.52 3.18 20.20
C SER A 144 3.90 2.55 21.54
N ASN A 145 3.95 3.33 22.63
CA ASN A 145 4.24 2.82 23.97
C ASN A 145 3.08 1.98 24.55
N ALA A 146 1.83 2.35 24.24
CA ALA A 146 0.68 1.55 24.63
C ALA A 146 0.67 0.17 23.94
N LEU A 147 1.06 0.12 22.66
CA LEU A 147 1.20 -1.15 21.95
C LEU A 147 2.32 -2.01 22.53
N LEU A 148 3.47 -1.41 22.89
CA LEU A 148 4.61 -2.15 23.48
C LEU A 148 4.20 -2.96 24.70
N LYS A 149 3.40 -2.39 25.61
CA LYS A 149 2.91 -3.10 26.78
C LYS A 149 2.16 -4.39 26.42
N ASN A 150 1.32 -4.34 25.38
CA ASN A 150 0.56 -5.49 24.90
C ASN A 150 1.43 -6.54 24.19
N LEU A 151 2.56 -6.13 23.60
CA LEU A 151 3.51 -7.02 22.94
C LEU A 151 4.48 -7.66 23.93
N GLU A 152 4.76 -7.02 25.06
CA GLU A 152 5.62 -7.54 26.12
C GLU A 152 4.93 -8.64 26.92
N GLU A 153 3.67 -8.42 27.27
CA GLU A 153 2.87 -9.34 28.06
C GLU A 153 1.54 -9.66 27.33
N PRO A 154 1.61 -10.38 26.20
CA PRO A 154 0.42 -10.68 25.42
C PRO A 154 -0.49 -11.65 26.19
N PRO A 155 -1.79 -11.36 26.33
CA PRO A 155 -2.73 -12.32 26.92
C PRO A 155 -2.73 -13.63 26.11
N ALA A 156 -2.94 -14.75 26.82
CA ALA A 156 -2.95 -16.07 26.19
C ALA A 156 -3.86 -16.14 24.96
N GLY A 157 -3.37 -16.78 23.90
CA GLY A 157 -4.12 -16.93 22.64
C GLY A 157 -4.18 -15.66 21.78
N THR A 158 -3.51 -14.57 22.16
CA THR A 158 -3.52 -13.32 21.38
C THR A 158 -2.47 -13.35 20.27
N VAL A 159 -2.87 -12.97 19.06
CA VAL A 159 -1.98 -12.82 17.89
C VAL A 159 -2.12 -11.42 17.32
N PHE A 160 -0.99 -10.70 17.23
CA PHE A 160 -0.89 -9.39 16.60
C PHE A 160 -0.33 -9.53 15.19
N LEU A 161 -0.99 -8.95 14.20
CA LEU A 161 -0.57 -8.87 12.81
C LEU A 161 -0.35 -7.40 12.47
N LEU A 162 0.89 -6.94 12.49
CA LEU A 162 1.28 -5.55 12.29
C LEU A 162 1.70 -5.33 10.84
N VAL A 163 0.94 -4.58 10.07
CA VAL A 163 1.31 -4.17 8.71
C VAL A 163 2.28 -2.98 8.79
N SER A 164 3.40 -3.04 8.08
CA SER A 164 4.34 -1.92 7.99
C SER A 164 4.80 -1.67 6.56
N HIS A 165 4.84 -0.40 6.18
CA HIS A 165 5.33 0.05 4.87
C HIS A 165 6.79 0.51 4.94
N ALA A 166 7.24 0.91 6.13
CA ALA A 166 8.58 1.39 6.42
C ALA A 166 9.05 0.87 7.80
N PRO A 167 9.39 -0.43 7.93
CA PRO A 167 9.69 -1.06 9.21
C PRO A 167 10.87 -0.40 9.95
N GLY A 168 11.78 0.27 9.21
CA GLY A 168 12.85 1.08 9.81
C GLY A 168 12.35 2.28 10.62
N ARG A 169 11.13 2.74 10.40
CA ARG A 169 10.51 3.85 11.15
C ARG A 169 9.84 3.40 12.45
N LEU A 170 9.57 2.11 12.63
CA LEU A 170 9.02 1.57 13.86
C LEU A 170 10.06 1.60 14.98
N LEU A 171 9.59 1.70 16.22
CA LEU A 171 10.47 1.60 17.38
C LEU A 171 11.23 0.27 17.36
N PRO A 172 12.54 0.25 17.61
CA PRO A 172 13.33 -0.98 17.67
C PRO A 172 12.74 -2.00 18.65
N THR A 173 12.15 -1.53 19.74
CA THR A 173 11.48 -2.32 20.78
C THR A 173 10.22 -3.03 20.28
N ILE A 174 9.46 -2.46 19.35
CA ILE A 174 8.35 -3.14 18.67
C ILE A 174 8.89 -4.21 17.74
N ARG A 175 9.88 -3.86 16.90
CA ARG A 175 10.45 -4.80 15.93
C ARG A 175 11.08 -6.03 16.57
N SER A 176 11.79 -5.86 17.69
CA SER A 176 12.47 -6.96 18.39
C SER A 176 11.51 -8.00 18.98
N ARG A 177 10.24 -7.64 19.18
CA ARG A 177 9.20 -8.53 19.71
C ARG A 177 8.34 -9.18 18.63
N CYS A 178 8.57 -8.83 17.37
CA CYS A 178 7.80 -9.36 16.25
C CYS A 178 8.63 -10.31 15.40
N ARG A 179 8.01 -11.39 14.94
CA ARG A 179 8.56 -12.19 13.85
C ARG A 179 8.30 -11.46 12.54
N VAL A 180 9.36 -11.14 11.81
CA VAL A 180 9.25 -10.38 10.56
C VAL A 180 8.91 -11.34 9.41
N LEU A 181 7.87 -10.97 8.64
CA LEU A 181 7.49 -11.60 7.40
C LEU A 181 7.62 -10.57 6.28
N ARG A 182 8.46 -10.84 5.30
CA ARG A 182 8.74 -9.91 4.20
C ARG A 182 7.80 -10.16 3.03
N PHE A 183 7.38 -9.07 2.43
CA PHE A 183 6.56 -9.03 1.23
C PHE A 183 7.30 -8.25 0.16
N ASP A 184 7.43 -8.85 -1.00
CA ASP A 184 8.09 -8.23 -2.14
C ASP A 184 7.07 -7.68 -3.14
N PRO A 185 7.45 -6.70 -3.98
CA PRO A 185 6.63 -6.27 -5.10
C PRO A 185 6.24 -7.47 -5.98
N LEU A 186 5.00 -7.46 -6.50
CA LEU A 186 4.52 -8.51 -7.39
C LEU A 186 5.20 -8.42 -8.75
N GLY A 187 5.43 -9.57 -9.37
CA GLY A 187 5.79 -9.64 -10.79
C GLY A 187 4.62 -9.20 -11.71
N ASP A 188 4.94 -8.80 -12.94
CA ASP A 188 3.97 -8.25 -13.89
C ASP A 188 2.79 -9.19 -14.16
N ALA A 189 3.04 -10.51 -14.22
CA ALA A 189 1.99 -11.51 -14.43
C ALA A 189 0.98 -11.57 -13.29
N ASP A 190 1.47 -11.55 -12.02
CA ASP A 190 0.61 -11.52 -10.84
C ASP A 190 -0.11 -10.19 -10.70
N MET A 191 0.58 -9.08 -11.02
CA MET A 191 -0.03 -7.75 -11.09
C MET A 191 -1.22 -7.73 -12.05
N ALA A 192 -1.03 -8.20 -13.29
CA ALA A 192 -2.08 -8.24 -14.29
C ALA A 192 -3.24 -9.14 -13.84
N ALA A 193 -2.94 -10.30 -13.23
CA ALA A 193 -3.96 -11.20 -12.73
C ALA A 193 -4.80 -10.56 -11.59
N VAL A 194 -4.15 -9.88 -10.64
CA VAL A 194 -4.86 -9.16 -9.55
C VAL A 194 -5.72 -8.04 -10.12
N LEU A 195 -5.18 -7.25 -11.06
CA LEU A 195 -5.92 -6.12 -11.64
C LEU A 195 -7.16 -6.59 -12.43
N ARG A 196 -7.05 -7.69 -13.22
CA ARG A 196 -8.23 -8.28 -13.89
C ARG A 196 -9.29 -8.79 -12.91
N ASP A 197 -8.86 -9.38 -11.77
CA ASP A 197 -9.80 -9.86 -10.74
C ASP A 197 -10.57 -8.70 -10.08
N VAL A 198 -9.94 -7.52 -9.89
CA VAL A 198 -10.55 -6.39 -9.18
C VAL A 198 -11.15 -5.33 -10.11
N MET A 199 -10.78 -5.35 -11.38
CA MET A 199 -11.23 -4.41 -12.42
C MET A 199 -11.69 -5.18 -13.67
N PRO A 200 -12.79 -5.95 -13.58
CA PRO A 200 -13.22 -6.83 -14.66
C PRO A 200 -13.62 -6.08 -15.96
N ASP A 201 -13.94 -4.80 -15.85
CA ASP A 201 -14.34 -3.95 -16.99
C ASP A 201 -13.16 -3.23 -17.66
N ALA A 202 -11.95 -3.29 -17.08
CA ALA A 202 -10.76 -2.66 -17.64
C ALA A 202 -10.24 -3.45 -18.87
N ASP A 203 -9.89 -2.75 -19.93
CA ASP A 203 -9.29 -3.39 -21.11
C ASP A 203 -7.80 -3.75 -20.89
N GLU A 204 -7.24 -4.56 -21.79
CA GLU A 204 -5.85 -5.01 -21.68
C GLU A 204 -4.84 -3.87 -21.83
N VAL A 205 -5.19 -2.79 -22.50
CA VAL A 205 -4.31 -1.61 -22.65
C VAL A 205 -4.22 -0.86 -21.33
N GLU A 206 -5.37 -0.68 -20.65
CA GLU A 206 -5.43 -0.08 -19.32
C GLU A 206 -4.72 -0.99 -18.29
N ILE A 207 -4.97 -2.30 -18.28
CA ILE A 207 -4.29 -3.25 -17.39
C ILE A 207 -2.76 -3.16 -17.59
N ALA A 208 -2.27 -3.18 -18.83
CA ALA A 208 -0.84 -3.09 -19.09
C ALA A 208 -0.23 -1.74 -18.64
N ALA A 209 -0.96 -0.65 -18.79
CA ALA A 209 -0.53 0.67 -18.30
C ALA A 209 -0.46 0.70 -16.76
N LEU A 210 -1.47 0.14 -16.09
CA LEU A 210 -1.55 0.05 -14.63
C LEU A 210 -0.47 -0.88 -14.05
N VAL A 211 -0.14 -1.99 -14.71
CA VAL A 211 0.97 -2.88 -14.31
C VAL A 211 2.28 -2.10 -14.30
N ARG A 212 2.59 -1.39 -15.39
CA ARG A 212 3.81 -0.56 -15.49
C ARG A 212 3.84 0.56 -14.45
N ALA A 213 2.70 1.21 -14.21
CA ALA A 213 2.59 2.32 -13.26
C ALA A 213 2.67 1.86 -11.80
N GLY A 214 2.10 0.71 -11.49
CA GLY A 214 2.02 0.15 -10.15
C GLY A 214 3.37 -0.29 -9.59
N GLY A 215 4.32 -0.70 -10.46
CA GLY A 215 5.65 -1.11 -10.04
C GLY A 215 5.61 -2.25 -9.00
N GLY A 216 4.80 -3.27 -9.25
CA GLY A 216 4.61 -4.41 -8.36
C GLY A 216 3.63 -4.16 -7.19
N SER A 217 2.94 -3.02 -7.18
CA SER A 217 1.93 -2.69 -6.16
C SER A 217 0.53 -2.58 -6.78
N PRO A 218 -0.34 -3.58 -6.63
CA PRO A 218 -1.73 -3.51 -7.08
C PRO A 218 -2.50 -2.34 -6.47
N GLY A 219 -2.29 -2.06 -5.19
CA GLY A 219 -2.97 -0.94 -4.52
C GLY A 219 -2.59 0.43 -5.09
N ARG A 220 -1.32 0.62 -5.50
CA ARG A 220 -0.89 1.82 -6.21
C ARG A 220 -1.50 1.87 -7.60
N ALA A 221 -1.49 0.76 -8.33
CA ALA A 221 -2.08 0.66 -9.66
C ALA A 221 -3.57 1.03 -9.64
N MET A 222 -4.34 0.48 -8.69
CA MET A 222 -5.76 0.81 -8.53
C MET A 222 -6.00 2.30 -8.22
N GLY A 223 -5.09 2.95 -7.49
CA GLY A 223 -5.17 4.40 -7.26
C GLY A 223 -5.01 5.24 -8.53
N TYR A 224 -4.56 4.63 -9.62
CA TYR A 224 -4.41 5.29 -10.92
C TYR A 224 -5.50 4.92 -11.93
N ALA A 225 -6.41 4.01 -11.58
CA ALA A 225 -7.49 3.59 -12.48
C ALA A 225 -8.34 4.78 -12.91
N GLY A 226 -8.66 4.86 -14.21
CA GLY A 226 -9.45 5.95 -14.79
C GLY A 226 -8.72 7.30 -14.91
N LEU A 227 -7.42 7.40 -14.53
CA LEU A 227 -6.66 8.65 -14.60
C LEU A 227 -5.94 8.89 -15.93
N ASP A 228 -6.20 8.08 -16.96
CA ASP A 228 -5.55 8.18 -18.27
C ASP A 228 -4.00 8.24 -18.19
N LEU A 229 -3.43 7.32 -17.41
CA LEU A 229 -1.97 7.23 -17.28
C LEU A 229 -1.27 6.96 -18.60
N ALA A 230 -1.91 6.20 -19.49
CA ALA A 230 -1.36 5.92 -20.82
C ALA A 230 -1.12 7.21 -21.61
N GLY A 231 -2.03 8.18 -21.53
CA GLY A 231 -1.88 9.49 -22.13
C GLY A 231 -0.72 10.29 -21.50
N ILE A 232 -0.60 10.27 -20.17
CA ILE A 232 0.51 10.92 -19.45
C ILE A 232 1.84 10.28 -19.86
N ASP A 233 1.96 8.96 -19.83
CA ASP A 233 3.18 8.23 -20.18
C ASP A 233 3.60 8.48 -21.64
N THR A 234 2.63 8.46 -22.55
CA THR A 234 2.87 8.75 -23.98
C THR A 234 3.41 10.16 -24.17
N ALA A 235 2.81 11.15 -23.51
CA ALA A 235 3.25 12.53 -23.60
C ALA A 235 4.66 12.72 -23.01
N LEU A 236 4.95 12.17 -21.82
CA LEU A 236 6.27 12.24 -21.18
C LEU A 236 7.34 11.52 -22.02
N THR A 237 7.03 10.34 -22.55
CA THR A 237 7.95 9.58 -23.42
C THR A 237 8.26 10.35 -24.69
N ALA A 238 7.26 10.97 -25.33
CA ALA A 238 7.47 11.79 -26.51
C ALA A 238 8.33 13.03 -26.21
N ILE A 239 8.09 13.70 -25.07
CA ILE A 239 8.92 14.83 -24.62
C ILE A 239 10.35 14.41 -24.38
N GLY A 240 10.59 13.29 -23.69
CA GLY A 240 11.95 12.82 -23.37
C GLY A 240 12.72 12.26 -24.56
N ARG A 241 12.03 11.76 -25.60
CA ARG A 241 12.64 11.24 -26.83
C ARG A 241 12.90 12.35 -27.86
N ASP A 242 11.90 13.19 -28.12
CA ASP A 242 11.91 14.14 -29.22
C ASP A 242 12.27 15.57 -28.76
N GLY A 243 12.26 15.82 -27.46
CA GLY A 243 12.31 17.17 -26.90
C GLY A 243 11.01 17.93 -27.02
N ASP A 244 11.06 19.19 -26.62
CA ASP A 244 9.92 20.11 -26.71
C ASP A 244 10.40 21.57 -26.96
N PRO A 245 11.08 21.85 -28.09
CA PRO A 245 11.72 23.14 -28.34
C PRO A 245 10.72 24.29 -28.40
N ALA A 246 9.49 24.04 -28.86
CA ALA A 246 8.41 25.03 -28.91
C ALA A 246 7.61 25.12 -27.59
N ASN A 247 7.94 24.33 -26.59
CA ASN A 247 7.23 24.24 -25.30
C ASN A 247 5.73 23.84 -25.41
N ALA A 248 5.30 23.39 -26.59
CA ALA A 248 3.89 23.14 -26.86
C ALA A 248 3.33 21.94 -26.10
N ARG A 249 4.14 20.84 -26.01
CA ARG A 249 3.72 19.61 -25.32
C ARG A 249 3.59 19.84 -23.81
N ARG A 250 4.58 20.48 -23.18
CA ARG A 250 4.55 20.77 -21.74
C ARG A 250 3.49 21.80 -21.38
N ALA A 251 3.24 22.81 -22.22
CA ALA A 251 2.15 23.75 -22.02
C ALA A 251 0.78 23.06 -22.13
N GLY A 252 0.62 22.13 -23.08
CA GLY A 252 -0.58 21.30 -23.22
C GLY A 252 -0.85 20.44 -21.97
N LEU A 253 0.18 19.73 -21.47
CA LEU A 253 0.07 18.95 -20.23
C LEU A 253 -0.30 19.83 -19.03
N ALA A 254 0.37 20.98 -18.87
CA ALA A 254 0.09 21.91 -17.79
C ALA A 254 -1.35 22.39 -17.81
N LYS A 255 -1.90 22.72 -18.99
CA LYS A 255 -3.29 23.14 -19.14
C LYS A 255 -4.30 22.06 -18.75
N VAL A 256 -4.01 20.79 -19.06
CA VAL A 256 -4.91 19.66 -18.79
C VAL A 256 -4.85 19.22 -17.32
N LEU A 257 -3.68 19.32 -16.68
CA LEU A 257 -3.45 18.81 -15.32
C LEU A 257 -3.61 19.87 -14.21
N SER A 258 -3.69 21.16 -14.55
CA SER A 258 -3.81 22.23 -13.54
C SER A 258 -5.21 22.46 -12.96
N PRO A 259 -6.35 22.16 -13.63
CA PRO A 259 -7.65 22.39 -13.05
C PRO A 259 -7.87 21.57 -11.77
N LYS A 260 -8.57 22.14 -10.78
CA LYS A 260 -8.91 21.45 -9.53
C LYS A 260 -9.60 20.10 -9.74
N ALA A 261 -10.42 19.98 -10.77
CA ALA A 261 -11.04 18.71 -11.15
C ALA A 261 -10.04 17.63 -11.63
N ALA A 262 -8.83 18.02 -12.02
CA ALA A 262 -7.77 17.12 -12.45
C ALA A 262 -6.76 16.79 -11.33
N GLN A 263 -7.04 17.12 -10.06
CA GLN A 263 -6.11 16.97 -8.95
C GLN A 263 -5.53 15.54 -8.84
N ALA A 264 -6.37 14.50 -8.98
CA ALA A 264 -5.92 13.11 -8.94
C ALA A 264 -4.96 12.78 -10.10
N ARG A 265 -5.23 13.28 -11.31
CA ARG A 265 -4.33 13.14 -12.46
C ARG A 265 -3.02 13.91 -12.28
N TYR A 266 -3.06 15.09 -11.66
CA TYR A 266 -1.88 15.86 -11.30
C TYR A 266 -1.00 15.10 -10.31
N GLU A 267 -1.57 14.53 -9.27
CA GLU A 267 -0.83 13.71 -8.31
C GLU A 267 -0.23 12.46 -8.96
N ALA A 268 -0.98 11.79 -9.82
CA ALA A 268 -0.47 10.69 -10.63
C ALA A 268 0.70 11.13 -11.54
N PHE A 269 0.61 12.30 -12.17
CA PHE A 269 1.71 12.87 -12.95
C PHE A 269 2.97 13.09 -12.12
N LEU A 270 2.86 13.64 -10.89
CA LEU A 270 4.00 13.81 -9.97
C LEU A 270 4.72 12.48 -9.66
N ASP A 271 3.97 11.37 -9.57
CA ASP A 271 4.55 10.03 -9.36
C ASP A 271 5.15 9.44 -10.63
N ARG A 272 4.52 9.75 -11.78
CA ARG A 272 4.93 9.17 -13.06
C ARG A 272 6.22 9.76 -13.61
N VAL A 273 6.46 11.08 -13.45
CA VAL A 273 7.63 11.74 -14.04
C VAL A 273 8.94 11.08 -13.60
N PRO A 274 9.25 10.89 -12.30
CA PRO A 274 10.48 10.20 -11.91
C PRO A 274 10.54 8.76 -12.44
N THR A 275 9.40 8.05 -12.49
CA THR A 275 9.35 6.67 -12.98
C THR A 275 9.69 6.59 -14.46
N VAL A 276 9.14 7.47 -15.30
CA VAL A 276 9.44 7.53 -16.73
C VAL A 276 10.91 7.88 -16.97
N ILE A 277 11.47 8.83 -16.20
CA ILE A 277 12.90 9.17 -16.27
C ILE A 277 13.76 7.96 -15.92
N ALA A 278 13.42 7.19 -14.87
CA ALA A 278 14.15 5.98 -14.48
C ALA A 278 14.09 4.90 -15.56
N GLN A 279 12.95 4.71 -16.22
CA GLN A 279 12.79 3.79 -17.34
C GLN A 279 13.66 4.20 -18.53
N MET A 280 13.72 5.49 -18.84
CA MET A 280 14.59 6.02 -19.88
C MET A 280 16.09 5.90 -19.51
N ALA A 281 16.45 6.08 -18.23
CA ALA A 281 17.80 5.94 -17.74
C ALA A 281 18.33 4.50 -17.88
N ALA A 282 17.49 3.50 -17.69
CA ALA A 282 17.85 2.08 -17.79
C ALA A 282 18.39 1.65 -19.17
N MET A 283 18.06 2.42 -20.22
CA MET A 283 18.54 2.16 -21.59
C MET A 283 19.71 3.06 -21.99
N ARG A 284 20.28 3.82 -21.08
CA ARG A 284 21.33 4.82 -21.35
C ARG A 284 22.66 4.43 -20.72
N HIS A 285 23.75 4.97 -21.26
CA HIS A 285 25.10 4.72 -20.80
C HIS A 285 25.92 6.02 -20.75
N GLY A 286 27.03 6.01 -20.02
CA GLY A 286 28.00 7.12 -19.98
C GLY A 286 27.37 8.43 -19.50
N GLU A 287 27.61 9.49 -20.25
CA GLU A 287 27.15 10.85 -19.91
C GLU A 287 25.62 11.00 -20.01
N ASP A 288 24.98 10.27 -20.93
CA ASP A 288 23.52 10.29 -21.07
C ASP A 288 22.83 9.65 -19.87
N LEU A 289 23.43 8.59 -19.30
CA LEU A 289 22.95 8.01 -18.05
C LEU A 289 23.10 8.99 -16.89
N ARG A 290 24.25 9.67 -16.79
CA ARG A 290 24.46 10.68 -15.73
C ARG A 290 23.42 11.77 -15.80
N ARG A 291 23.17 12.35 -16.99
CA ARG A 291 22.12 13.36 -17.20
C ARG A 291 20.73 12.86 -16.79
N ALA A 292 20.43 11.58 -17.06
CA ALA A 292 19.16 11.01 -16.68
C ALA A 292 19.03 10.80 -15.17
N LEU A 293 20.11 10.45 -14.46
CA LEU A 293 20.13 10.35 -13.01
C LEU A 293 19.99 11.72 -12.34
N ASP A 294 20.68 12.75 -12.84
CA ASP A 294 20.53 14.11 -12.34
C ASP A 294 19.08 14.61 -12.53
N ALA A 295 18.48 14.36 -13.70
CA ALA A 295 17.10 14.68 -13.98
C ALA A 295 16.11 13.92 -13.09
N TYR A 296 16.42 12.68 -12.74
CA TYR A 296 15.62 11.88 -11.82
C TYR A 296 15.60 12.48 -10.40
N ASP A 297 16.76 12.86 -9.88
CA ASP A 297 16.87 13.45 -8.55
C ASP A 297 16.20 14.83 -8.49
N GLU A 298 16.37 15.65 -9.52
CA GLU A 298 15.69 16.93 -9.66
C GLU A 298 14.16 16.76 -9.70
N ALA A 299 13.66 15.85 -10.53
CA ALA A 299 12.22 15.59 -10.65
C ALA A 299 11.62 15.10 -9.32
N ARG A 300 12.32 14.25 -8.58
CA ARG A 300 11.91 13.83 -7.24
C ARG A 300 11.83 14.99 -6.26
N GLY A 301 12.82 15.88 -6.31
CA GLY A 301 12.84 17.08 -5.45
C GLY A 301 11.64 17.99 -5.73
N ILE A 302 11.37 18.30 -7.01
CA ILE A 302 10.23 19.13 -7.43
C ILE A 302 8.91 18.47 -7.02
N ALA A 303 8.73 17.18 -7.28
CA ALA A 303 7.51 16.46 -6.94
C ALA A 303 7.25 16.42 -5.42
N ALA A 304 8.31 16.25 -4.61
CA ALA A 304 8.21 16.29 -3.16
C ALA A 304 7.86 17.70 -2.64
N ALA A 305 8.49 18.76 -3.19
CA ALA A 305 8.20 20.14 -2.85
C ALA A 305 6.75 20.52 -3.23
N ALA A 306 6.28 20.09 -4.40
CA ALA A 306 4.92 20.35 -4.86
C ALA A 306 3.87 19.81 -3.88
N ARG A 307 4.07 18.61 -3.34
CA ARG A 307 3.18 18.02 -2.34
C ARG A 307 3.30 18.68 -0.96
N GLY A 308 4.54 19.00 -0.54
CA GLY A 308 4.79 19.54 0.80
C GLY A 308 4.38 21.01 0.96
N LEU A 309 4.53 21.79 -0.10
CA LEU A 309 4.33 23.25 -0.09
C LEU A 309 3.09 23.70 -0.86
N SER A 310 2.31 22.76 -1.42
CA SER A 310 1.11 23.06 -2.23
C SER A 310 1.41 24.04 -3.36
N LEU A 311 2.47 23.77 -4.13
CA LEU A 311 2.90 24.63 -5.24
C LEU A 311 1.84 24.68 -6.34
N ASP A 312 1.90 25.75 -7.16
CA ASP A 312 1.03 25.89 -8.33
C ASP A 312 1.17 24.71 -9.29
N ALA A 313 0.05 24.04 -9.59
CA ALA A 313 0.04 22.85 -10.40
C ALA A 313 0.51 23.13 -11.84
N GLN A 314 0.11 24.28 -12.43
CA GLN A 314 0.46 24.62 -13.81
C GLN A 314 1.97 24.81 -13.96
N GLY A 315 2.59 25.58 -13.08
CA GLY A 315 4.03 25.81 -13.06
C GLY A 315 4.80 24.54 -12.81
N THR A 316 4.37 23.74 -11.83
CA THR A 316 5.01 22.47 -11.47
C THR A 316 4.99 21.46 -12.64
N VAL A 317 3.85 21.30 -13.34
CA VAL A 317 3.75 20.41 -14.51
C VAL A 317 4.67 20.88 -15.63
N TYR A 318 4.68 22.19 -15.90
CA TYR A 318 5.54 22.77 -16.94
C TYR A 318 7.02 22.56 -16.63
N GLU A 319 7.44 22.76 -15.39
CA GLU A 319 8.83 22.58 -14.93
C GLU A 319 9.25 21.11 -15.00
N LEU A 320 8.46 20.19 -14.43
CA LEU A 320 8.74 18.75 -14.46
C LEU A 320 8.82 18.20 -15.89
N ALA A 321 7.90 18.58 -16.77
CA ALA A 321 7.96 18.18 -18.17
C ALA A 321 9.17 18.82 -18.87
N GLY A 322 9.66 19.97 -18.42
CA GLY A 322 10.92 20.59 -18.85
C GLY A 322 12.15 19.78 -18.45
N VAL A 323 12.15 19.20 -17.23
CA VAL A 323 13.20 18.26 -16.80
C VAL A 323 13.26 17.06 -17.74
N VAL A 324 12.11 16.47 -18.08
CA VAL A 324 12.01 15.35 -19.03
C VAL A 324 12.52 15.74 -20.43
N ALA A 325 12.20 16.95 -20.91
CA ALA A 325 12.61 17.41 -22.23
C ALA A 325 14.15 17.50 -22.40
N ARG A 326 14.90 17.71 -21.32
CA ARG A 326 16.37 17.70 -21.32
C ARG A 326 16.99 16.32 -21.58
N LEU A 327 16.19 15.27 -21.53
CA LEU A 327 16.64 13.90 -21.82
C LEU A 327 16.70 13.62 -23.33
N ALA A 328 16.09 14.45 -24.16
CA ALA A 328 16.19 14.31 -25.62
C ALA A 328 17.64 14.38 -26.10
N PRO A 329 17.99 13.63 -27.17
CA PRO A 329 19.31 13.76 -27.79
C PRO A 329 19.59 15.22 -28.14
N ARG A 330 20.82 15.66 -27.89
CA ARG A 330 21.25 16.97 -28.41
C ARG A 330 21.46 16.87 -29.93
N PRO A 331 21.01 17.87 -30.67
CA PRO A 331 21.22 17.90 -32.13
C PRO A 331 22.71 17.93 -32.49
#